data_9f599e1c7020fab9ecc969343d8119f9
#
_entry.id   9f599e1c7020fab9ecc969343d8119f9
#
_cell.length_a   1.000
_cell.length_b   1.000
_cell.length_c   1.000
_cell.angle_alpha   90.00
_cell.angle_beta   90.00
_cell.angle_gamma   90.00
#
_symmetry.space_group_name_H-M   'P 1'
#
loop_
_entity.id
_entity.type
_entity.pdbx_description
1 polymer ?
#
loop_
_entity_poly.entity_id
_entity_poly.type
_entity_poly.pdbx_seq_one_letter_code
_entity_poly.pdbx_strand_id
1 'polypeptide(L)'
;MHAIIETGGKQFRVAANDTIRVPSLGGEPGDTVTFDRVLYANDGSAIQVGSPAVEGASVTAEIVKHGRGRKIIVYKYKKRKRYSRKQGHRQGFTELRVTGLALGERKAVAPDSKAAEQADAETRFVCPVCGNEYGSERGLKQHMSLSHKE
;
A
#
# COMPACT_ATOMS: atom_id res chain seq x y z
N MET A 1 11.78 3.67 10.87
CA MET A 1 10.31 3.64 11.03
C MET A 1 9.66 4.72 10.18
N HIS A 2 8.68 4.40 9.34
CA HIS A 2 7.87 5.38 8.63
C HIS A 2 6.51 4.78 8.24
N ALA A 3 5.52 5.64 8.08
CA ALA A 3 4.17 5.26 7.69
C ALA A 3 3.67 6.16 6.55
N ILE A 4 2.62 5.73 5.85
CA ILE A 4 1.89 6.55 4.90
C ILE A 4 0.47 6.68 5.43
N ILE A 5 0.09 7.92 5.77
CA ILE A 5 -1.25 8.27 6.22
C ILE A 5 -2.04 8.94 5.10
N GLU A 6 -3.35 8.81 5.15
CA GLU A 6 -4.27 9.53 4.27
C GLU A 6 -5.08 10.55 5.07
N THR A 7 -4.97 11.82 4.70
CA THR A 7 -5.75 12.90 5.29
C THR A 7 -6.08 13.99 4.27
N GLY A 8 -7.29 14.55 4.33
CA GLY A 8 -7.74 15.58 3.40
C GLY A 8 -7.69 15.17 1.92
N GLY A 9 -7.87 13.87 1.61
CA GLY A 9 -7.78 13.31 0.26
C GLY A 9 -6.37 13.28 -0.32
N LYS A 10 -5.34 13.38 0.53
CA LYS A 10 -3.93 13.30 0.15
C LYS A 10 -3.19 12.31 1.03
N GLN A 11 -2.13 11.73 0.48
CA GLN A 11 -1.26 10.79 1.18
C GLN A 11 0.03 11.50 1.60
N PHE A 12 0.48 11.22 2.81
CA PHE A 12 1.68 11.81 3.39
C PHE A 12 2.55 10.70 3.96
N ARG A 13 3.81 10.69 3.56
CA ARG A 13 4.82 9.87 4.24
C ARG A 13 5.25 10.59 5.51
N VAL A 14 5.24 9.87 6.63
CA VAL A 14 5.55 10.40 7.96
C VAL A 14 6.53 9.49 8.68
N ALA A 15 7.46 10.08 9.41
CA ALA A 15 8.32 9.41 10.37
C ALA A 15 8.17 10.05 11.75
N ALA A 16 8.71 9.40 12.78
CA ALA A 16 8.69 9.97 14.12
C ALA A 16 9.45 11.32 14.16
N ASN A 17 8.90 12.31 14.84
CA ASN A 17 9.38 13.68 14.95
C ASN A 17 9.38 14.51 13.65
N ASP A 18 8.81 14.00 12.54
CA ASP A 18 8.65 14.78 11.32
C ASP A 18 7.63 15.90 11.48
N THR A 19 7.90 17.02 10.80
CA THR A 19 6.93 18.11 10.67
C THR A 19 6.36 18.10 9.25
N ILE A 20 5.04 17.90 9.14
CA ILE A 20 4.33 17.82 7.86
C ILE A 20 3.28 18.93 7.74
N ARG A 21 2.97 19.31 6.49
CA ARG A 21 1.88 20.25 6.18
C ARG A 21 0.75 19.52 5.51
N VAL A 22 -0.39 19.49 6.18
CA VAL A 22 -1.61 18.86 5.69
C VAL A 22 -2.67 19.92 5.33
N PRO A 23 -3.71 19.59 4.57
CA PRO A 23 -4.88 20.45 4.41
C PRO A 23 -5.42 20.88 5.78
N SER A 24 -6.07 22.06 5.84
CA SER A 24 -6.57 22.62 7.09
C SER A 24 -7.41 21.60 7.86
N LEU A 25 -7.00 21.33 9.09
CA LEU A 25 -7.72 20.53 10.07
C LEU A 25 -8.37 21.44 11.10
N GLY A 26 -9.43 20.96 11.76
CA GLY A 26 -10.00 21.60 12.95
C GLY A 26 -9.14 21.29 14.17
N GLY A 27 -9.19 22.14 15.18
CA GLY A 27 -8.42 22.05 16.43
C GLY A 27 -7.62 23.32 16.69
N GLU A 28 -7.07 23.45 17.88
CA GLU A 28 -6.21 24.57 18.26
C GLU A 28 -4.71 24.16 18.22
N PRO A 29 -3.78 25.12 18.11
CA PRO A 29 -2.36 24.82 18.27
C PRO A 29 -2.09 24.21 19.66
N GLY A 30 -1.41 23.08 19.71
CA GLY A 30 -1.17 22.26 20.90
C GLY A 30 -2.08 21.04 21.02
N ASP A 31 -3.17 20.96 20.24
CA ASP A 31 -4.04 19.79 20.27
C ASP A 31 -3.36 18.57 19.62
N THR A 32 -3.70 17.40 20.17
CA THR A 32 -3.25 16.11 19.63
C THR A 32 -4.31 15.54 18.69
N VAL A 33 -3.89 15.17 17.48
CA VAL A 33 -4.74 14.56 16.47
C VAL A 33 -4.24 13.16 16.16
N THR A 34 -5.17 12.18 16.13
CA THR A 34 -4.87 10.79 15.77
C THR A 34 -5.38 10.51 14.36
N PHE A 35 -4.54 9.85 13.56
CA PHE A 35 -4.86 9.39 12.21
C PHE A 35 -4.93 7.87 12.20
N ASP A 36 -6.13 7.33 12.02
CA ASP A 36 -6.38 5.88 11.99
C ASP A 36 -6.24 5.31 10.57
N ARG A 37 -6.28 6.18 9.55
CA ARG A 37 -6.18 5.73 8.16
C ARG A 37 -4.73 5.67 7.70
N VAL A 38 -4.07 4.59 8.07
CA VAL A 38 -2.69 4.28 7.71
C VAL A 38 -2.71 3.27 6.57
N LEU A 39 -2.17 3.64 5.40
CA LEU A 39 -2.17 2.80 4.20
C LEU A 39 -0.96 1.87 4.17
N TYR A 40 0.13 2.28 4.78
CA TYR A 40 1.40 1.58 4.79
C TYR A 40 2.14 1.86 6.08
N ALA A 41 2.75 0.85 6.65
CA ALA A 41 3.58 0.98 7.84
C ALA A 41 4.87 0.16 7.67
N ASN A 42 6.00 0.77 8.02
CA ASN A 42 7.32 0.14 8.00
C ASN A 42 8.03 0.38 9.33
N ASP A 43 8.26 -0.70 10.05
CA ASP A 43 8.95 -0.70 11.35
C ASP A 43 10.48 -0.86 11.22
N GLY A 44 10.99 -1.00 10.01
CA GLY A 44 12.41 -1.31 9.75
C GLY A 44 12.69 -2.81 9.64
N SER A 45 11.95 -3.65 10.35
CA SER A 45 12.06 -5.12 10.28
C SER A 45 10.91 -5.77 9.49
N ALA A 46 9.74 -5.13 9.47
CA ALA A 46 8.56 -5.64 8.80
C ALA A 46 7.84 -4.51 8.03
N ILE A 47 7.29 -4.89 6.90
CA ILE A 47 6.47 -4.02 6.05
C ILE A 47 5.04 -4.50 6.12
N GLN A 48 4.11 -3.59 6.40
CA GLN A 48 2.67 -3.85 6.39
C GLN A 48 2.01 -2.95 5.35
N VAL A 49 1.25 -3.57 4.45
CA VAL A 49 0.49 -2.85 3.43
C VAL A 49 -0.99 -3.05 3.72
N GLY A 50 -1.72 -1.94 3.83
CA GLY A 50 -3.16 -1.98 4.09
C GLY A 50 -3.98 -2.35 2.86
N SER A 51 -5.08 -3.03 3.06
CA SER A 51 -6.07 -3.31 2.03
C SER A 51 -7.49 -3.01 2.56
N PRO A 52 -7.93 -1.76 2.53
CA PRO A 52 -7.29 -0.50 2.10
C PRO A 52 -6.39 0.16 3.16
N ALA A 53 -6.54 -0.15 4.45
CA ALA A 53 -5.77 0.40 5.55
C ALA A 53 -5.19 -0.70 6.42
N VAL A 54 -4.09 -0.41 7.12
CA VAL A 54 -3.46 -1.32 8.08
C VAL A 54 -4.31 -1.35 9.35
N GLU A 55 -4.80 -2.52 9.74
CA GLU A 55 -5.62 -2.70 10.94
C GLU A 55 -4.78 -2.45 12.19
N GLY A 56 -5.31 -1.67 13.12
CA GLY A 56 -4.67 -1.37 14.40
C GLY A 56 -3.49 -0.39 14.32
N ALA A 57 -3.16 0.13 13.14
CA ALA A 57 -2.14 1.16 13.01
C ALA A 57 -2.76 2.56 13.19
N SER A 58 -2.09 3.41 13.96
CA SER A 58 -2.46 4.80 14.15
C SER A 58 -1.24 5.70 14.23
N VAL A 59 -1.40 6.94 13.80
CA VAL A 59 -0.36 7.97 13.86
C VAL A 59 -0.88 9.13 14.69
N THR A 60 -0.14 9.47 15.73
CA THR A 60 -0.45 10.60 16.62
C THR A 60 0.43 11.78 16.26
N ALA A 61 -0.18 12.96 16.09
CA ALA A 61 0.53 14.20 15.79
C ALA A 61 -0.06 15.37 16.58
N GLU A 62 0.79 16.33 16.89
CA GLU A 62 0.45 17.57 17.56
C GLU A 62 0.32 18.70 16.54
N ILE A 63 -0.71 19.55 16.67
CA ILE A 63 -0.89 20.74 15.86
C ILE A 63 0.09 21.82 16.30
N VAL A 64 1.04 22.16 15.43
CA VAL A 64 2.00 23.25 15.71
C VAL A 64 1.40 24.61 15.39
N LYS A 65 0.81 24.76 14.22
CA LYS A 65 0.16 26.00 13.79
C LYS A 65 -0.74 25.82 12.59
N HIS A 66 -1.67 26.76 12.41
CA HIS A 66 -2.44 26.95 11.19
C HIS A 66 -1.85 28.08 10.35
N GLY A 67 -1.88 27.92 9.04
CA GLY A 67 -1.36 28.94 8.14
C GLY A 67 -2.07 28.97 6.80
N ARG A 68 -1.74 29.97 6.01
CA ARG A 68 -2.19 30.10 4.62
C ARG A 68 -0.98 30.12 3.70
N GLY A 69 -1.02 29.36 2.64
CA GLY A 69 0.01 29.31 1.62
C GLY A 69 0.18 30.63 0.88
N ARG A 70 1.17 30.66 -0.04
CA ARG A 70 1.38 31.79 -0.94
C ARG A 70 0.12 32.06 -1.76
N LYS A 71 -0.20 33.33 -2.01
CA LYS A 71 -1.31 33.72 -2.88
C LYS A 71 -1.06 33.25 -4.29
N ILE A 72 -1.97 32.43 -4.83
CA ILE A 72 -2.00 32.01 -6.22
C ILE A 72 -2.99 32.90 -6.94
N ILE A 73 -2.58 33.46 -8.08
CA ILE A 73 -3.46 34.27 -8.91
C ILE A 73 -4.04 33.38 -10.01
N VAL A 74 -5.35 33.19 -9.94
CA VAL A 74 -6.12 32.46 -10.95
C VAL A 74 -6.70 33.47 -11.92
N TYR A 75 -6.28 33.39 -13.16
CA TYR A 75 -6.81 34.24 -14.23
C TYR A 75 -7.55 33.39 -15.24
N LYS A 76 -8.85 33.65 -15.38
CA LYS A 76 -9.72 33.01 -16.38
C LYS A 76 -9.99 34.00 -17.49
N TYR A 77 -9.70 33.61 -18.72
CA TYR A 77 -9.88 34.43 -19.92
C TYR A 77 -10.53 33.61 -21.02
N LYS A 78 -11.52 34.21 -21.72
CA LYS A 78 -12.12 33.62 -22.91
C LYS A 78 -11.90 34.58 -24.09
N LYS A 79 -11.09 34.13 -25.04
CA LYS A 79 -10.80 34.90 -26.28
C LYS A 79 -12.11 35.22 -27.03
N ARG A 80 -12.25 36.42 -27.55
CA ARG A 80 -13.41 36.90 -28.33
C ARG A 80 -14.76 36.91 -27.59
N LYS A 81 -14.78 36.65 -26.29
CA LYS A 81 -16.01 36.63 -25.49
C LYS A 81 -16.08 37.78 -24.46
N ARG A 82 -15.14 38.72 -24.49
CA ARG A 82 -15.00 39.82 -23.51
C ARG A 82 -15.10 39.33 -22.05
N TYR A 83 -14.65 38.08 -21.80
CA TYR A 83 -14.68 37.51 -20.48
C TYR A 83 -13.26 37.41 -19.95
N SER A 84 -13.04 38.07 -18.82
CA SER A 84 -11.84 37.89 -18.02
C SER A 84 -12.19 37.96 -16.52
N ARG A 85 -11.61 37.07 -15.72
CA ARG A 85 -11.78 37.09 -14.28
C ARG A 85 -10.44 36.79 -13.63
N LYS A 86 -10.00 37.67 -12.75
CA LYS A 86 -8.79 37.53 -11.95
C LYS A 86 -9.19 37.33 -10.49
N GLN A 87 -8.74 36.23 -9.88
CA GLN A 87 -9.05 35.91 -8.50
C GLN A 87 -7.77 35.42 -7.80
N GLY A 88 -7.51 35.89 -6.57
CA GLY A 88 -6.45 35.35 -5.74
C GLY A 88 -6.97 34.27 -4.81
N HIS A 89 -6.18 33.19 -4.64
CA HIS A 89 -6.48 32.12 -3.72
C HIS A 89 -5.28 31.86 -2.80
N ARG A 90 -5.55 31.63 -1.50
CA ARG A 90 -4.56 31.15 -0.53
C ARG A 90 -5.09 29.87 0.10
N GLN A 91 -4.39 28.76 -0.11
CA GLN A 91 -4.75 27.47 0.47
C GLN A 91 -4.40 27.49 1.97
N GLY A 92 -5.38 27.13 2.82
CA GLY A 92 -5.14 26.89 4.23
C GLY A 92 -4.39 25.56 4.43
N PHE A 93 -3.50 25.54 5.39
CA PHE A 93 -2.79 24.32 5.82
C PHE A 93 -2.66 24.30 7.34
N THR A 94 -2.51 23.12 7.89
CA THR A 94 -2.14 22.88 9.29
C THR A 94 -0.76 22.22 9.30
N GLU A 95 0.14 22.74 10.11
CA GLU A 95 1.46 22.17 10.32
C GLU A 95 1.40 21.26 11.55
N LEU A 96 1.76 19.99 11.36
CA LEU A 96 1.70 18.95 12.38
C LEU A 96 3.09 18.42 12.66
N ARG A 97 3.38 18.15 13.94
CA ARG A 97 4.54 17.39 14.38
C ARG A 97 4.08 15.98 14.75
N VAL A 98 4.66 14.97 14.12
CA VAL A 98 4.38 13.56 14.44
C VAL A 98 5.04 13.21 15.76
N THR A 99 4.25 12.84 16.77
CA THR A 99 4.73 12.47 18.11
C THR A 99 4.83 10.96 18.29
N GLY A 100 3.93 10.19 17.66
CA GLY A 100 3.88 8.75 17.82
C GLY A 100 3.45 8.03 16.56
N LEU A 101 4.01 6.84 16.36
CA LEU A 101 3.62 5.87 15.34
C LEU A 101 3.28 4.57 16.06
N ALA A 102 1.99 4.29 16.29
CA ALA A 102 1.52 3.00 16.72
C ALA A 102 1.28 2.16 15.45
N LEU A 103 2.19 1.26 15.18
CA LEU A 103 2.05 0.28 14.10
C LEU A 103 1.35 -0.92 14.72
N GLY A 104 0.12 -1.21 14.28
CA GLY A 104 -0.72 -2.26 14.86
C GLY A 104 -0.02 -3.59 15.05
N GLU A 105 -0.53 -4.40 15.96
CA GLU A 105 -0.03 -5.75 16.21
C GLU A 105 0.08 -6.51 14.87
N ARG A 106 1.21 -7.15 14.68
CA ARG A 106 1.52 -7.98 13.52
C ARG A 106 0.45 -9.07 13.39
N LYS A 107 -0.57 -8.85 12.59
CA LYS A 107 -1.17 -9.99 11.92
C LYS A 107 -0.09 -10.45 10.95
N ALA A 108 0.69 -11.44 11.36
CA ALA A 108 1.55 -12.16 10.44
C ALA A 108 0.61 -12.59 9.31
N VAL A 109 0.74 -11.95 8.15
CA VAL A 109 0.29 -12.56 6.91
C VAL A 109 1.20 -13.77 6.80
N ALA A 110 0.71 -14.92 7.24
CA ALA A 110 1.30 -16.19 6.91
C ALA A 110 1.47 -16.13 5.38
N PRO A 111 2.67 -16.36 4.85
CA PRO A 111 2.83 -16.51 3.42
C PRO A 111 1.79 -17.54 3.01
N ASP A 112 0.94 -17.17 2.05
CA ASP A 112 -0.03 -18.11 1.49
C ASP A 112 0.71 -19.38 1.12
N SER A 113 0.63 -20.39 2.00
CA SER A 113 1.23 -21.71 1.84
C SER A 113 0.53 -22.52 0.73
N LYS A 114 -0.33 -21.88 -0.06
CA LYS A 114 -1.00 -22.47 -1.22
C LYS A 114 -0.25 -22.31 -2.54
N ALA A 115 0.81 -21.51 -2.61
CA ALA A 115 1.61 -21.38 -3.83
C ALA A 115 2.87 -22.27 -3.84
N ALA A 116 3.25 -22.86 -2.70
CA ALA A 116 4.46 -23.70 -2.58
C ALA A 116 4.17 -25.20 -2.56
N GLU A 117 2.89 -25.63 -2.56
CA GLU A 117 2.53 -27.06 -2.45
C GLU A 117 2.00 -27.66 -3.77
N GLN A 118 2.17 -26.95 -4.89
CA GLN A 118 1.86 -27.49 -6.23
C GLN A 118 3.09 -27.71 -7.12
N ALA A 119 4.29 -27.67 -6.59
CA ALA A 119 5.50 -27.86 -7.39
C ALA A 119 6.22 -29.20 -7.22
N ASP A 120 5.75 -30.14 -6.37
CA ASP A 120 6.44 -31.40 -6.17
C ASP A 120 5.51 -32.62 -5.94
N ALA A 121 4.45 -32.73 -6.72
CA ALA A 121 3.79 -34.01 -6.97
C ALA A 121 3.85 -34.33 -8.45
N GLU A 122 5.06 -34.35 -9.00
CA GLU A 122 5.30 -35.14 -10.24
C GLU A 122 5.05 -36.60 -9.88
N THR A 123 3.83 -37.06 -10.14
CA THR A 123 3.53 -38.50 -10.24
C THR A 123 4.33 -39.02 -11.42
N ARG A 124 5.54 -39.53 -11.15
CA ARG A 124 6.35 -40.23 -12.12
C ARG A 124 5.69 -41.56 -12.39
N PHE A 125 5.28 -41.76 -13.62
CA PHE A 125 4.69 -43.02 -14.08
C PHE A 125 5.80 -43.93 -14.57
N VAL A 126 6.05 -45.03 -13.87
CA VAL A 126 7.10 -46.00 -14.21
C VAL A 126 6.52 -47.15 -15.02
N CYS A 127 7.16 -47.48 -16.11
CA CYS A 127 6.77 -48.66 -16.92
C CYS A 127 7.09 -49.97 -16.17
N PRO A 128 6.12 -50.86 -15.92
CA PRO A 128 6.33 -52.09 -15.15
C PRO A 128 7.19 -53.14 -15.91
N VAL A 129 7.42 -52.94 -17.20
CA VAL A 129 8.15 -53.93 -18.03
C VAL A 129 9.63 -53.53 -18.20
N CYS A 130 9.93 -52.25 -18.43
CA CYS A 130 11.31 -51.80 -18.71
C CYS A 130 11.84 -50.80 -17.69
N GLY A 131 11.04 -50.35 -16.67
CA GLY A 131 11.49 -49.45 -15.60
C GLY A 131 11.68 -48.00 -16.01
N ASN A 132 11.32 -47.59 -17.23
CA ASN A 132 11.47 -46.21 -17.66
C ASN A 132 10.42 -45.32 -17.04
N GLU A 133 10.84 -44.09 -16.63
CA GLU A 133 9.99 -43.07 -15.98
C GLU A 133 9.40 -42.11 -17.03
N TYR A 134 8.12 -41.78 -16.86
CA TYR A 134 7.38 -40.85 -17.73
C TYR A 134 6.70 -39.79 -16.90
N GLY A 135 6.73 -38.53 -17.34
CA GLY A 135 6.10 -37.40 -16.67
C GLY A 135 4.57 -37.33 -16.86
N SER A 136 3.94 -38.30 -17.55
CA SER A 136 2.48 -38.34 -17.70
C SER A 136 1.98 -39.78 -18.00
N GLU A 137 0.77 -40.06 -17.54
CA GLU A 137 0.08 -41.33 -17.78
C GLU A 137 -0.10 -41.61 -19.30
N ARG A 138 -0.29 -40.55 -20.09
CA ARG A 138 -0.46 -40.65 -21.55
C ARG A 138 0.85 -41.08 -22.21
N GLY A 139 1.99 -40.58 -21.75
CA GLY A 139 3.32 -40.97 -22.22
C GLY A 139 3.61 -42.44 -21.90
N LEU A 140 3.25 -42.89 -20.70
CA LEU A 140 3.40 -44.31 -20.32
C LEU A 140 2.52 -45.23 -21.20
N LYS A 141 1.26 -44.88 -21.41
CA LYS A 141 0.34 -45.67 -22.29
C LYS A 141 0.85 -45.73 -23.73
N GLN A 142 1.37 -44.65 -24.27
CA GLN A 142 1.93 -44.61 -25.61
C GLN A 142 3.19 -45.47 -25.72
N HIS A 143 4.08 -45.45 -24.74
CA HIS A 143 5.25 -46.29 -24.65
C HIS A 143 4.86 -47.78 -24.60
N MET A 144 3.91 -48.14 -23.73
CA MET A 144 3.45 -49.55 -23.63
C MET A 144 2.86 -50.07 -24.94
N SER A 145 2.14 -49.23 -25.68
CA SER A 145 1.55 -49.65 -26.97
C SER A 145 2.55 -49.79 -28.11
N LEU A 146 3.69 -49.08 -28.03
CA LEU A 146 4.72 -49.11 -29.10
C LEU A 146 5.86 -50.09 -28.84
N SER A 147 6.28 -50.24 -27.58
CA SER A 147 7.48 -50.99 -27.21
C SER A 147 7.21 -52.39 -26.62
N HIS A 148 5.98 -52.64 -26.16
CA HIS A 148 5.59 -53.89 -25.52
C HIS A 148 4.30 -54.46 -26.13
N LYS A 149 4.19 -54.40 -27.47
CA LYS A 149 3.11 -55.00 -28.22
C LYS A 149 3.41 -56.49 -28.40
N GLU A 150 2.64 -57.40 -27.77
CA GLU A 150 2.56 -58.80 -28.10
C GLU A 150 1.84 -59.01 -29.43
#